data_dbb6a5605db199afa12d6f2856267fa5
#
_entry.id   dbb6a5605db199afa12d6f2856267fa5
#
_cell.length_a   1.000
_cell.length_b   1.000
_cell.length_c   1.000
_cell.angle_alpha   90.00
_cell.angle_beta   90.00
_cell.angle_gamma   90.00
#
_symmetry.space_group_name_H-M   'P 1'
#
loop_
_entity.id
_entity.type
_entity.pdbx_description
1 polymer ?
#
loop_
_entity_poly.entity_id
_entity_poly.type
_entity_poly.pdbx_seq_one_letter_code
_entity_poly.pdbx_strand_id
1 'polypeptide(L)'
;RIYLNQLEMVFTQFGFFGLMLLHPEKFAAKNATEEELTCFVHLWRYIGYMLGIKDEYNLCRGELSEVKERSAHIVEYFLRPMMLEVNKEWEHMSRCALQGIEKFTKLHINFECTILYLCWILDIETPHLRQYVGWKEQTLFSLTKLVMTESHKIPGFSRFANYTVRRNIENSAKEEKRAKKKLMIK
;
A
#
# COMPACT_ATOMS: atom_id res chain seq x y z
N ARG A 1 -21.02 18.56 9.03
CA ARG A 1 -19.86 17.87 9.61
C ARG A 1 -19.06 17.25 8.46
N ILE A 2 -17.81 17.68 8.27
CA ILE A 2 -16.93 17.10 7.27
C ILE A 2 -16.33 15.85 7.91
N TYR A 3 -16.63 14.68 7.35
CA TYR A 3 -16.14 13.38 7.88
C TYR A 3 -14.74 13.01 7.37
N LEU A 4 -14.32 13.61 6.23
CA LEU A 4 -13.00 13.45 5.63
C LEU A 4 -12.50 14.85 5.25
N ASN A 5 -11.33 15.22 5.72
CA ASN A 5 -10.68 16.48 5.36
C ASN A 5 -9.58 16.25 4.30
N GLN A 6 -9.07 17.32 3.70
CA GLN A 6 -8.05 17.23 2.64
C GLN A 6 -6.77 16.56 3.14
N LEU A 7 -6.37 16.82 4.39
CA LEU A 7 -5.17 16.23 4.97
C LEU A 7 -5.26 14.69 5.07
N GLU A 8 -6.39 14.17 5.58
CA GLU A 8 -6.64 12.73 5.67
C GLU A 8 -6.64 12.06 4.30
N MET A 9 -7.25 12.73 3.30
CA MET A 9 -7.26 12.22 1.92
C MET A 9 -5.85 12.17 1.32
N VAL A 10 -5.04 13.19 1.58
CA VAL A 10 -3.65 13.29 1.11
C VAL A 10 -2.77 12.23 1.76
N PHE A 11 -2.90 11.99 3.07
CA PHE A 11 -2.19 10.90 3.74
C PHE A 11 -2.64 9.52 3.25
N THR A 12 -3.93 9.35 2.98
CA THR A 12 -4.43 8.11 2.38
C THR A 12 -3.85 7.91 0.97
N GLN A 13 -3.82 8.96 0.14
CA GLN A 13 -3.17 8.92 -1.16
C GLN A 13 -1.69 8.52 -1.04
N PHE A 14 -0.95 9.14 -0.11
CA PHE A 14 0.45 8.81 0.17
C PHE A 14 0.65 7.32 0.48
N GLY A 15 -0.23 6.73 1.29
CA GLY A 15 -0.17 5.31 1.66
C GLY A 15 -0.17 4.36 0.45
N PHE A 16 -0.70 4.77 -0.69
CA PHE A 16 -0.74 3.96 -1.91
C PHE A 16 0.46 4.16 -2.84
N PHE A 17 1.07 5.34 -2.86
CA PHE A 17 2.14 5.61 -3.84
C PHE A 17 3.49 5.96 -3.21
N GLY A 18 3.48 6.57 -2.03
CA GLY A 18 4.66 7.26 -1.49
C GLY A 18 5.85 6.34 -1.27
N LEU A 19 5.66 5.25 -0.56
CA LEU A 19 6.75 4.29 -0.29
C LEU A 19 7.21 3.56 -1.56
N MET A 20 6.29 3.25 -2.48
CA MET A 20 6.65 2.64 -3.76
C MET A 20 7.48 3.60 -4.63
N LEU A 21 7.15 4.90 -4.60
CA LEU A 21 7.91 5.92 -5.31
C LEU A 21 9.33 6.10 -4.75
N LEU A 22 9.47 6.04 -3.42
CA LEU A 22 10.76 6.23 -2.74
C LEU A 22 11.65 4.99 -2.80
N HIS A 23 11.04 3.79 -2.78
CA HIS A 23 11.74 2.51 -2.70
C HIS A 23 11.21 1.50 -3.73
N PRO A 24 11.25 1.83 -5.04
CA PRO A 24 10.70 0.96 -6.07
C PRO A 24 11.33 -0.44 -6.06
N GLU A 25 12.60 -0.56 -5.66
CA GLU A 25 13.31 -1.83 -5.52
C GLU A 25 12.74 -2.73 -4.43
N LYS A 26 12.04 -2.16 -3.45
CA LYS A 26 11.35 -2.89 -2.38
C LYS A 26 9.89 -3.24 -2.73
N PHE A 27 9.40 -2.86 -3.92
CA PHE A 27 8.02 -3.06 -4.38
C PHE A 27 7.91 -3.76 -5.76
N ALA A 28 8.84 -4.65 -6.06
CA ALA A 28 8.90 -5.37 -7.35
C ALA A 28 9.05 -4.44 -8.58
N ALA A 29 9.43 -3.19 -8.38
CA ALA A 29 9.58 -2.15 -9.41
C ALA A 29 11.04 -1.65 -9.54
N LYS A 30 12.03 -2.52 -9.22
CA LYS A 30 13.45 -2.17 -9.25
C LYS A 30 13.93 -1.64 -10.59
N ASN A 31 13.35 -2.10 -11.68
CA ASN A 31 13.74 -1.72 -13.04
C ASN A 31 12.86 -0.58 -13.61
N ALA A 32 12.01 0.03 -12.76
CA ALA A 32 11.18 1.14 -13.21
C ALA A 32 12.05 2.31 -13.68
N THR A 33 11.79 2.79 -14.89
CA THR A 33 12.43 3.97 -15.45
C THR A 33 11.87 5.25 -14.83
N GLU A 34 12.58 6.35 -14.97
CA GLU A 34 12.11 7.64 -14.50
C GLU A 34 10.82 8.08 -15.19
N GLU A 35 10.67 7.74 -16.48
CA GLU A 35 9.44 7.96 -17.23
C GLU A 35 8.26 7.16 -16.66
N GLU A 36 8.46 5.88 -16.34
CA GLU A 36 7.42 5.05 -15.72
C GLU A 36 7.03 5.56 -14.34
N LEU A 37 7.98 6.01 -13.52
CA LEU A 37 7.70 6.64 -12.23
C LEU A 37 6.95 7.96 -12.39
N THR A 38 7.26 8.76 -13.41
CA THR A 38 6.54 9.99 -13.74
C THR A 38 5.09 9.69 -14.15
N CYS A 39 4.88 8.68 -15.00
CA CYS A 39 3.54 8.21 -15.35
C CYS A 39 2.76 7.70 -14.14
N PHE A 40 3.42 6.98 -13.23
CA PHE A 40 2.81 6.49 -12.00
C PHE A 40 2.35 7.63 -11.09
N VAL A 41 3.19 8.64 -10.91
CA VAL A 41 2.85 9.86 -10.14
C VAL A 41 1.69 10.61 -10.82
N HIS A 42 1.70 10.75 -12.15
CA HIS A 42 0.61 11.39 -12.87
C HIS A 42 -0.72 10.65 -12.70
N LEU A 43 -0.70 9.32 -12.74
CA LEU A 43 -1.89 8.50 -12.47
C LEU A 43 -2.44 8.77 -11.07
N TRP A 44 -1.58 8.81 -10.04
CA TRP A 44 -2.01 9.09 -8.66
C TRP A 44 -2.50 10.51 -8.46
N ARG A 45 -1.92 11.49 -9.18
CA ARG A 45 -2.44 12.87 -9.21
C ARG A 45 -3.87 12.90 -9.72
N TYR A 46 -4.12 12.20 -10.84
CA TYR A 46 -5.45 12.11 -11.45
C TYR A 46 -6.45 11.40 -10.52
N ILE A 47 -6.07 10.28 -9.92
CA ILE A 47 -6.91 9.56 -8.94
C ILE A 47 -7.24 10.49 -7.77
N GLY A 48 -6.27 11.20 -7.21
CA GLY A 48 -6.49 12.16 -6.13
C GLY A 48 -7.50 13.25 -6.51
N TYR A 49 -7.36 13.82 -7.70
CA TYR A 49 -8.32 14.80 -8.24
C TYR A 49 -9.73 14.21 -8.34
N MET A 50 -9.87 13.01 -8.89
CA MET A 50 -11.16 12.31 -9.02
C MET A 50 -11.81 12.00 -7.66
N LEU A 51 -11.02 11.80 -6.62
CA LEU A 51 -11.49 11.59 -5.24
C LEU A 51 -11.79 12.91 -4.52
N GLY A 52 -11.51 14.07 -5.10
CA GLY A 52 -11.80 15.39 -4.54
C GLY A 52 -10.63 16.03 -3.78
N ILE A 53 -9.41 15.54 -3.96
CA ILE A 53 -8.22 16.24 -3.48
C ILE A 53 -7.99 17.46 -4.37
N LYS A 54 -8.00 18.64 -3.77
CA LYS A 54 -7.69 19.87 -4.50
C LYS A 54 -6.21 19.85 -4.95
N ASP A 55 -5.94 20.35 -6.16
CA ASP A 55 -4.60 20.27 -6.74
C ASP A 55 -3.52 20.94 -5.88
N GLU A 56 -3.88 22.02 -5.16
CA GLU A 56 -2.98 22.71 -4.23
C GLU A 56 -2.49 21.82 -3.07
N TYR A 57 -3.26 20.79 -2.68
CA TYR A 57 -2.91 19.82 -1.64
C TYR A 57 -2.43 18.46 -2.19
N ASN A 58 -2.57 18.24 -3.51
CA ASN A 58 -2.21 16.97 -4.11
C ASN A 58 -0.69 16.73 -4.05
N LEU A 59 -0.27 15.68 -3.36
CA LEU A 59 1.15 15.35 -3.21
C LEU A 59 1.85 15.05 -4.52
N CYS A 60 1.10 14.55 -5.50
CA CYS A 60 1.62 14.19 -6.82
C CYS A 60 1.70 15.36 -7.81
N ARG A 61 1.57 16.61 -7.35
CA ARG A 61 1.72 17.81 -8.19
C ARG A 61 3.19 18.15 -8.43
N GLY A 62 3.48 18.79 -9.56
CA GLY A 62 4.84 19.25 -9.92
C GLY A 62 5.70 18.15 -10.51
N GLU A 63 7.01 18.38 -10.49
CA GLU A 63 8.00 17.48 -11.07
C GLU A 63 8.25 16.24 -10.17
N LEU A 64 8.76 15.16 -10.76
CA LEU A 64 9.02 13.90 -10.06
C LEU A 64 9.95 14.08 -8.84
N SER A 65 10.98 14.92 -8.96
CA SER A 65 11.91 15.25 -7.88
C SER A 65 11.22 15.90 -6.70
N GLU A 66 10.32 16.86 -6.94
CA GLU A 66 9.54 17.54 -5.91
C GLU A 66 8.57 16.58 -5.20
N VAL A 67 7.96 15.64 -5.95
CA VAL A 67 7.08 14.62 -5.38
C VAL A 67 7.87 13.66 -4.50
N LYS A 68 9.07 13.25 -4.92
CA LYS A 68 9.96 12.43 -4.09
C LYS A 68 10.38 13.14 -2.81
N GLU A 69 10.74 14.42 -2.90
CA GLU A 69 11.13 15.23 -1.74
C GLU A 69 9.98 15.35 -0.73
N ARG A 70 8.77 15.73 -1.18
CA ARG A 70 7.59 15.79 -0.32
C ARG A 70 7.26 14.44 0.31
N SER A 71 7.39 13.36 -0.46
CA SER A 71 7.17 11.99 0.03
C SER A 71 8.20 11.61 1.10
N ALA A 72 9.47 11.98 0.91
CA ALA A 72 10.53 11.74 1.90
C ALA A 72 10.28 12.53 3.20
N HIS A 73 9.81 13.77 3.11
CA HIS A 73 9.43 14.56 4.28
C HIS A 73 8.27 13.92 5.06
N ILE A 74 7.26 13.36 4.37
CA ILE A 74 6.17 12.64 5.04
C ILE A 74 6.70 11.40 5.76
N VAL A 75 7.61 10.67 5.16
CA VAL A 75 8.23 9.51 5.81
C VAL A 75 8.97 9.95 7.07
N GLU A 76 9.82 10.96 6.98
CA GLU A 76 10.71 11.37 8.07
C GLU A 76 9.96 12.01 9.24
N TYR A 77 9.01 12.93 8.95
CA TYR A 77 8.36 13.73 9.99
C TYR A 77 7.03 13.17 10.49
N PHE A 78 6.41 12.24 9.74
CA PHE A 78 5.13 11.68 10.13
C PHE A 78 5.16 10.16 10.24
N LEU A 79 5.57 9.44 9.20
CA LEU A 79 5.41 7.99 9.18
C LEU A 79 6.36 7.30 10.16
N ARG A 80 7.65 7.68 10.19
CA ARG A 80 8.63 7.11 11.15
C ARG A 80 8.22 7.35 12.61
N PRO A 81 7.91 8.57 13.06
CA PRO A 81 7.45 8.80 14.43
C PRO A 81 6.19 7.99 14.76
N MET A 82 5.20 7.95 13.87
CA MET A 82 3.98 7.17 14.08
C MET A 82 4.26 5.66 14.22
N MET A 83 5.22 5.12 13.48
CA MET A 83 5.59 3.71 13.57
C MET A 83 6.37 3.36 14.84
N LEU A 84 7.00 4.34 15.49
CA LEU A 84 7.68 4.16 16.78
C LEU A 84 6.71 4.21 17.97
N GLU A 85 5.56 4.89 17.81
CA GLU A 85 4.55 5.11 18.86
C GLU A 85 3.23 4.41 18.52
N VAL A 86 3.29 3.17 18.06
CA VAL A 86 2.09 2.39 17.69
C VAL A 86 1.21 2.16 18.90
N ASN A 87 -0.04 2.63 18.85
CA ASN A 87 -1.06 2.41 19.86
C ASN A 87 -2.10 1.35 19.42
N LYS A 88 -2.92 0.89 20.38
CA LYS A 88 -3.93 -0.15 20.12
C LYS A 88 -5.00 0.27 19.12
N GLU A 89 -5.33 1.55 19.06
CA GLU A 89 -6.32 2.09 18.13
C GLU A 89 -5.80 2.05 16.70
N TRP A 90 -4.55 2.44 16.50
CA TRP A 90 -3.88 2.34 15.22
C TRP A 90 -3.79 0.87 14.74
N GLU A 91 -3.41 -0.04 15.64
CA GLU A 91 -3.36 -1.47 15.33
C GLU A 91 -4.73 -1.99 14.89
N HIS A 92 -5.79 -1.67 15.64
CA HIS A 92 -7.15 -2.08 15.32
C HIS A 92 -7.60 -1.56 13.95
N MET A 93 -7.41 -0.27 13.68
CA MET A 93 -7.78 0.34 12.39
C MET A 93 -6.98 -0.26 11.22
N SER A 94 -5.69 -0.50 11.41
CA SER A 94 -4.83 -1.10 10.39
C SER A 94 -5.26 -2.54 10.08
N ARG A 95 -5.60 -3.33 11.10
CA ARG A 95 -6.16 -4.69 10.90
C ARG A 95 -7.47 -4.65 10.13
N CYS A 96 -8.38 -3.73 10.45
CA CYS A 96 -9.64 -3.55 9.74
C CYS A 96 -9.40 -3.17 8.25
N ALA A 97 -8.46 -2.27 7.99
CA ALA A 97 -8.11 -1.88 6.63
C ALA A 97 -7.55 -3.05 5.81
N LEU A 98 -6.61 -3.81 6.38
CA LEU A 98 -6.05 -5.00 5.71
C LEU A 98 -7.12 -6.07 5.46
N GLN A 99 -8.02 -6.33 6.41
CA GLN A 99 -9.15 -7.24 6.21
C GLN A 99 -10.08 -6.79 5.08
N GLY A 100 -10.29 -5.47 4.94
CA GLY A 100 -11.04 -4.89 3.82
C GLY A 100 -10.36 -5.19 2.48
N ILE A 101 -9.06 -4.98 2.38
CA ILE A 101 -8.26 -5.26 1.18
C ILE A 101 -8.27 -6.76 0.86
N GLU A 102 -8.06 -7.61 1.87
CA GLU A 102 -8.10 -9.07 1.75
C GLU A 102 -9.45 -9.57 1.19
N LYS A 103 -10.55 -9.02 1.70
CA LYS A 103 -11.90 -9.34 1.21
C LYS A 103 -12.07 -9.00 -0.26
N PHE A 104 -11.47 -7.90 -0.72
CA PHE A 104 -11.56 -7.42 -2.10
C PHE A 104 -10.65 -8.20 -3.05
N THR A 105 -9.41 -8.43 -2.61
CA THR A 105 -8.35 -9.06 -3.44
C THR A 105 -8.35 -10.57 -3.35
N LYS A 106 -9.00 -11.15 -2.32
CA LYS A 106 -8.90 -12.58 -1.94
C LYS A 106 -7.46 -13.04 -1.69
N LEU A 107 -6.56 -12.10 -1.40
CA LEU A 107 -5.19 -12.39 -1.00
C LEU A 107 -5.13 -12.35 0.53
N HIS A 108 -4.62 -13.42 1.13
CA HIS A 108 -4.40 -13.42 2.58
C HIS A 108 -3.26 -12.48 2.95
N ILE A 109 -3.58 -11.46 3.77
CA ILE A 109 -2.64 -10.42 4.19
C ILE A 109 -2.41 -10.56 5.69
N ASN A 110 -1.27 -11.09 6.06
CA ASN A 110 -0.90 -11.22 7.47
C ASN A 110 -0.43 -9.85 8.00
N PHE A 111 -1.06 -9.37 9.06
CA PHE A 111 -0.79 -8.06 9.66
C PHE A 111 0.65 -7.95 10.15
N GLU A 112 1.13 -8.95 10.90
CA GLU A 112 2.48 -8.96 11.47
C GLU A 112 3.55 -8.93 10.37
N CYS A 113 3.35 -9.71 9.32
CA CYS A 113 4.22 -9.69 8.16
C CYS A 113 4.23 -8.33 7.46
N THR A 114 3.06 -7.69 7.34
CA THR A 114 2.93 -6.36 6.73
C THR A 114 3.67 -5.30 7.53
N ILE A 115 3.55 -5.33 8.85
CA ILE A 115 4.27 -4.40 9.74
C ILE A 115 5.79 -4.62 9.69
N LEU A 116 6.24 -5.87 9.73
CA LEU A 116 7.67 -6.17 9.57
C LEU A 116 8.21 -5.68 8.23
N TYR A 117 7.40 -5.83 7.17
CA TYR A 117 7.77 -5.38 5.84
C TYR A 117 7.86 -3.85 5.77
N LEU A 118 6.90 -3.14 6.36
CA LEU A 118 6.90 -1.69 6.47
C LEU A 118 8.10 -1.18 7.27
N CYS A 119 8.39 -1.79 8.42
CA CYS A 119 9.57 -1.45 9.22
C CYS A 119 10.87 -1.67 8.45
N TRP A 120 10.97 -2.76 7.68
CA TRP A 120 12.12 -3.01 6.83
C TRP A 120 12.26 -1.98 5.69
N ILE A 121 11.16 -1.53 5.09
CA ILE A 121 11.21 -0.45 4.08
C ILE A 121 11.74 0.84 4.70
N LEU A 122 11.30 1.16 5.89
CA LEU A 122 11.61 2.41 6.60
C LEU A 122 12.94 2.35 7.37
N ASP A 123 13.66 1.23 7.33
CA ASP A 123 14.87 0.98 8.12
C ASP A 123 14.67 1.27 9.62
N ILE A 124 13.49 0.87 10.15
CA ILE A 124 13.16 0.97 11.57
C ILE A 124 13.54 -0.34 12.26
N GLU A 125 14.42 -0.27 13.23
CA GLU A 125 14.71 -1.41 14.10
C GLU A 125 13.55 -1.65 15.06
N THR A 126 12.99 -2.86 15.03
CA THR A 126 11.85 -3.24 15.85
C THR A 126 12.17 -4.45 16.72
N PRO A 127 13.08 -4.33 17.70
CA PRO A 127 13.41 -5.44 18.58
C PRO A 127 12.18 -5.94 19.36
N HIS A 128 11.26 -5.04 19.70
CA HIS A 128 10.02 -5.39 20.40
C HIS A 128 9.05 -6.19 19.54
N LEU A 129 8.87 -5.87 18.27
CA LEU A 129 7.99 -6.62 17.38
C LEU A 129 8.51 -8.03 17.12
N ARG A 130 9.82 -8.22 17.03
CA ARG A 130 10.43 -9.55 16.82
C ARG A 130 10.14 -10.53 17.94
N GLN A 131 9.87 -10.06 19.15
CA GLN A 131 9.51 -10.94 20.30
C GLN A 131 8.11 -11.55 20.16
N TYR A 132 7.20 -10.86 19.46
CA TYR A 132 5.81 -11.30 19.25
C TYR A 132 5.59 -12.01 17.92
N VAL A 133 6.60 -12.02 17.05
CA VAL A 133 6.52 -12.63 15.72
C VAL A 133 7.04 -14.05 15.77
N GLY A 134 6.15 -15.02 15.52
CA GLY A 134 6.49 -16.42 15.45
C GLY A 134 7.36 -16.77 14.22
N TRP A 135 7.84 -18.00 14.17
CA TRP A 135 8.67 -18.49 13.07
C TRP A 135 7.90 -18.49 11.72
N LYS A 136 6.57 -18.67 11.75
CA LYS A 136 5.71 -18.63 10.56
C LYS A 136 5.68 -17.25 9.93
N GLU A 137 5.48 -16.22 10.75
CA GLU A 137 5.44 -14.82 10.31
C GLU A 137 6.81 -14.39 9.79
N GLN A 138 7.90 -14.83 10.43
CA GLN A 138 9.27 -14.56 9.96
C GLN A 138 9.55 -15.22 8.61
N THR A 139 9.11 -16.47 8.43
CA THR A 139 9.23 -17.17 7.14
C THR A 139 8.41 -16.48 6.05
N LEU A 140 7.18 -16.10 6.37
CA LEU A 140 6.30 -15.37 5.44
C LEU A 140 6.90 -14.01 5.07
N PHE A 141 7.44 -13.28 6.05
CA PHE A 141 8.14 -12.02 5.81
C PHE A 141 9.35 -12.20 4.88
N SER A 142 10.18 -13.23 5.12
CA SER A 142 11.36 -13.51 4.31
C SER A 142 10.96 -13.87 2.86
N LEU A 143 9.89 -14.66 2.70
CA LEU A 143 9.34 -15.00 1.39
C LEU A 143 8.77 -13.77 0.68
N THR A 144 8.00 -12.95 1.38
CA THR A 144 7.44 -11.71 0.84
C THR A 144 8.56 -10.76 0.38
N LYS A 145 9.58 -10.60 1.21
CA LYS A 145 10.77 -9.82 0.87
C LYS A 145 11.44 -10.34 -0.40
N LEU A 146 11.69 -11.64 -0.49
CA LEU A 146 12.28 -12.28 -1.66
C LEU A 146 11.43 -12.04 -2.92
N VAL A 147 10.12 -12.25 -2.82
CA VAL A 147 9.21 -12.03 -3.96
C VAL A 147 9.24 -10.57 -4.39
N MET A 148 9.14 -9.63 -3.48
CA MET A 148 9.09 -8.20 -3.80
C MET A 148 10.43 -7.65 -4.34
N THR A 149 11.57 -8.20 -3.90
CA THR A 149 12.87 -7.72 -4.39
C THR A 149 13.36 -8.45 -5.63
N GLU A 150 13.01 -9.73 -5.82
CA GLU A 150 13.64 -10.59 -6.85
C GLU A 150 12.68 -11.03 -7.97
N SER A 151 11.37 -10.80 -7.81
CA SER A 151 10.37 -11.26 -8.80
C SER A 151 10.57 -10.69 -10.21
N HIS A 152 11.20 -9.51 -10.31
CA HIS A 152 11.54 -8.89 -11.60
C HIS A 152 12.50 -9.75 -12.44
N LYS A 153 13.27 -10.67 -11.82
CA LYS A 153 14.18 -11.61 -12.49
C LYS A 153 13.46 -12.80 -13.12
N ILE A 154 12.20 -13.04 -12.75
CA ILE A 154 11.43 -14.19 -13.23
C ILE A 154 10.59 -13.76 -14.44
N PRO A 155 10.94 -14.24 -15.67
CA PRO A 155 10.17 -13.89 -16.87
C PRO A 155 8.70 -14.30 -16.72
N GLY A 156 7.80 -13.36 -17.01
CA GLY A 156 6.35 -13.61 -16.97
C GLY A 156 5.72 -13.54 -15.57
N PHE A 157 6.49 -13.40 -14.48
CA PHE A 157 5.94 -13.30 -13.13
C PHE A 157 4.95 -12.15 -13.01
N SER A 158 5.29 -10.97 -13.49
CA SER A 158 4.41 -9.79 -13.45
C SER A 158 3.08 -10.02 -14.19
N ARG A 159 3.12 -10.73 -15.34
CA ARG A 159 1.90 -11.08 -16.08
C ARG A 159 1.03 -12.06 -15.29
N PHE A 160 1.65 -13.07 -14.69
CA PHE A 160 0.95 -14.05 -13.85
C PHE A 160 0.33 -13.38 -12.61
N ALA A 161 1.09 -12.55 -11.90
CA ALA A 161 0.62 -11.82 -10.72
C ALA A 161 -0.56 -10.90 -11.08
N ASN A 162 -0.42 -10.11 -12.14
CA ASN A 162 -1.49 -9.23 -12.64
C ASN A 162 -2.75 -10.01 -13.05
N TYR A 163 -2.59 -11.13 -13.74
CA TYR A 163 -3.71 -11.99 -14.10
C TYR A 163 -4.45 -12.50 -12.87
N THR A 164 -3.72 -12.99 -11.86
CA THR A 164 -4.28 -13.54 -10.62
C THR A 164 -5.04 -12.46 -9.84
N VAL A 165 -4.43 -11.28 -9.64
CA VAL A 165 -5.06 -10.17 -8.92
C VAL A 165 -6.31 -9.69 -9.66
N ARG A 166 -6.23 -9.47 -10.97
CA ARG A 166 -7.37 -9.05 -11.79
C ARG A 166 -8.53 -10.05 -11.69
N ARG A 167 -8.24 -11.35 -11.83
CA ARG A 167 -9.25 -12.41 -11.72
C ARG A 167 -9.91 -12.43 -10.35
N ASN A 168 -9.15 -12.23 -9.27
CA ASN A 168 -9.68 -12.17 -7.91
C ASN A 168 -10.60 -10.98 -7.71
N ILE A 169 -10.22 -9.78 -8.18
CA ILE A 169 -11.05 -8.58 -8.11
C ILE A 169 -12.36 -8.76 -8.91
N GLU A 170 -12.30 -9.30 -10.12
CA GLU A 170 -13.48 -9.57 -10.94
C GLU A 170 -14.43 -10.56 -10.26
N ASN A 171 -13.90 -11.61 -9.63
CA ASN A 171 -14.71 -12.58 -8.91
C ASN A 171 -15.37 -11.95 -7.67
N SER A 172 -14.64 -11.15 -6.91
CA SER A 172 -15.19 -10.42 -5.76
C SER A 172 -16.32 -9.47 -6.16
N ALA A 173 -16.16 -8.75 -7.26
CA ALA A 173 -17.21 -7.87 -7.80
C ALA A 173 -18.46 -8.63 -8.24
N LYS A 174 -18.31 -9.84 -8.82
CA LYS A 174 -19.45 -10.73 -9.17
C LYS A 174 -20.15 -11.24 -7.93
N GLU A 175 -19.44 -11.64 -6.90
CA GLU A 175 -20.00 -12.08 -5.61
C GLU A 175 -20.81 -10.97 -4.95
N GLU A 176 -20.28 -9.74 -4.91
CA GLU A 176 -20.97 -8.59 -4.36
C GLU A 176 -22.27 -8.27 -5.10
N LYS A 177 -22.24 -8.28 -6.44
CA LYS A 177 -23.46 -8.08 -7.27
C LYS A 177 -24.51 -9.16 -6.98
N ARG A 178 -24.09 -10.42 -6.81
CA ARG A 178 -24.99 -11.53 -6.46
C ARG A 178 -25.60 -11.35 -5.07
N ALA A 179 -24.79 -10.92 -4.09
CA ALA A 179 -25.25 -10.66 -2.73
C ALA A 179 -26.27 -9.51 -2.69
N LYS A 180 -26.01 -8.39 -3.38
CA LYS A 180 -26.93 -7.25 -3.50
C LYS A 180 -28.26 -7.69 -4.14
N LYS A 181 -28.23 -8.50 -5.21
CA LYS A 181 -29.44 -9.01 -5.85
C LYS A 181 -30.28 -9.89 -4.91
N LYS A 182 -29.65 -10.71 -4.07
CA LYS A 182 -30.36 -11.54 -3.07
C LYS A 182 -31.03 -10.69 -1.98
N LEU A 183 -30.41 -9.56 -1.60
CA LEU A 183 -30.98 -8.64 -0.60
C LEU A 183 -32.17 -7.82 -1.14
N MET A 184 -32.20 -7.54 -2.44
CA MET A 184 -33.31 -6.81 -3.08
C MET A 184 -34.53 -7.70 -3.36
N ILE A 185 -34.42 -9.03 -3.27
CA ILE A 185 -35.51 -10.00 -3.52
C ILE A 185 -36.20 -10.41 -2.21
N LYS A 186 -35.67 -9.98 -1.07
CA LYS A 186 -36.33 -10.10 0.23
C LYS A 186 -37.02 -8.79 0.63
#